data_6005520f309522c6589d1532f61ffdf5
#
_entry.id   6005520f309522c6589d1532f61ffdf5
#
_cell.length_a   1.000
_cell.length_b   1.000
_cell.length_c   1.000
_cell.angle_alpha   90.00
_cell.angle_beta   90.00
_cell.angle_gamma   90.00
#
_symmetry.space_group_name_H-M   'P 1'
#
loop_
_entity.id
_entity.type
_entity.pdbx_description
1 polymer ?
#
loop_
_entity_poly.entity_id
_entity_poly.type
_entity_poly.pdbx_seq_one_letter_code
_entity_poly.pdbx_strand_id
1 'polypeptide(L)'
;LKYLERLEKLGQDDAWTNGEFGYCLSRLERYEEAIKKLNHALEVEDEEKDIAHIHSLLGWSYRQLEDYDKALEHYIQSKEGRDSAWINDEIGYCYKKKSDLKKALEFYLLAEKYDKNDLERVSEIAWVYSILGEYKESLKYTERAVKLGRNDAWINIQYGACLANSNRFQEAIEKLEYALSLDEEKDLAFAYSQLGWCYRLLGDYEKALGYHIKSQEEGRNDAWINFEIAICYENLNDYEKALEYALISYE
;
A
#
# COMPACT_ATOMS: atom_id res chain seq x y z
N LEU A 1 1.42 8.03 31.73
CA LEU A 1 1.04 6.72 32.27
C LEU A 1 1.02 6.76 33.81
N LYS A 2 2.13 7.05 34.53
CA LYS A 2 2.19 7.08 36.00
C LYS A 2 1.11 7.96 36.68
N TYR A 3 0.73 9.05 36.04
CA TYR A 3 -0.34 9.92 36.55
C TYR A 3 -1.73 9.24 36.46
N LEU A 4 -1.99 8.61 35.30
CA LEU A 4 -3.24 7.87 35.06
C LEU A 4 -3.36 6.65 36.00
N GLU A 5 -2.28 5.90 36.19
CA GLU A 5 -2.21 4.80 37.17
C GLU A 5 -2.50 5.28 38.63
N ARG A 6 -2.12 6.53 38.94
CA ARG A 6 -2.44 7.13 40.23
C ARG A 6 -3.90 7.53 40.34
N LEU A 7 -4.49 8.07 39.28
CA LEU A 7 -5.92 8.40 39.22
C LEU A 7 -6.79 7.15 39.42
N GLU A 8 -6.45 6.06 38.72
CA GLU A 8 -7.11 4.77 38.85
C GLU A 8 -7.04 4.23 40.29
N LYS A 9 -5.86 4.30 40.93
CA LYS A 9 -5.68 3.91 42.34
C LYS A 9 -6.48 4.79 43.30
N LEU A 10 -6.84 6.00 42.91
CA LEU A 10 -7.70 6.92 43.69
C LEU A 10 -9.18 6.69 43.41
N GLY A 11 -9.54 5.68 42.59
CA GLY A 11 -10.91 5.32 42.28
C GLY A 11 -11.54 6.19 41.17
N GLN A 12 -10.73 6.92 40.39
CA GLN A 12 -11.24 7.69 39.28
C GLN A 12 -11.37 6.76 38.07
N ASP A 13 -12.60 6.36 37.77
CA ASP A 13 -12.98 5.36 36.78
C ASP A 13 -14.04 5.93 35.83
N ASP A 14 -13.75 7.11 35.28
CA ASP A 14 -14.58 7.77 34.28
C ASP A 14 -14.08 7.51 32.85
N ALA A 15 -14.95 7.82 31.88
CA ALA A 15 -14.66 7.62 30.48
C ALA A 15 -13.40 8.37 29.99
N TRP A 16 -13.22 9.61 30.46
CA TRP A 16 -12.07 10.41 30.10
C TRP A 16 -10.76 9.77 30.58
N THR A 17 -10.70 9.37 31.85
CA THR A 17 -9.50 8.72 32.42
C THR A 17 -9.15 7.44 31.73
N ASN A 18 -10.13 6.57 31.43
CA ASN A 18 -9.91 5.33 30.71
C ASN A 18 -9.56 5.57 29.23
N GLY A 19 -10.16 6.56 28.56
CA GLY A 19 -9.84 6.98 27.21
C GLY A 19 -8.40 7.45 27.08
N GLU A 20 -7.94 8.35 27.95
CA GLU A 20 -6.56 8.83 27.99
C GLU A 20 -5.57 7.71 28.34
N PHE A 21 -5.98 6.80 29.21
CA PHE A 21 -5.16 5.63 29.53
C PHE A 21 -4.98 4.72 28.31
N GLY A 22 -6.07 4.41 27.62
CA GLY A 22 -6.05 3.63 26.39
C GLY A 22 -5.20 4.31 25.31
N TYR A 23 -5.34 5.61 25.11
CA TYR A 23 -4.51 6.39 24.20
C TYR A 23 -3.01 6.28 24.55
N CYS A 24 -2.65 6.51 25.81
CA CYS A 24 -1.26 6.40 26.27
C CYS A 24 -0.69 4.99 26.08
N LEU A 25 -1.47 3.95 26.38
CA LEU A 25 -1.07 2.55 26.16
C LEU A 25 -0.87 2.24 24.69
N SER A 26 -1.76 2.70 23.83
CA SER A 26 -1.62 2.56 22.37
C SER A 26 -0.34 3.22 21.85
N ARG A 27 0.01 4.40 22.37
CA ARG A 27 1.27 5.10 22.00
C ARG A 27 2.52 4.39 22.53
N LEU A 28 2.38 3.51 23.50
CA LEU A 28 3.43 2.65 24.05
C LEU A 28 3.41 1.24 23.44
N GLU A 29 2.65 1.04 22.37
CA GLU A 29 2.50 -0.24 21.64
C GLU A 29 1.93 -1.38 22.50
N ARG A 30 1.24 -1.04 23.61
CA ARG A 30 0.55 -1.98 24.51
C ARG A 30 -0.91 -2.10 24.10
N TYR A 31 -1.14 -2.60 22.89
CA TYR A 31 -2.45 -2.51 22.22
C TYR A 31 -3.55 -3.30 22.90
N GLU A 32 -3.28 -4.50 23.43
CA GLU A 32 -4.28 -5.31 24.12
C GLU A 32 -4.74 -4.66 25.44
N GLU A 33 -3.84 -3.99 26.14
CA GLU A 33 -4.18 -3.26 27.35
C GLU A 33 -4.92 -1.96 27.02
N ALA A 34 -4.53 -1.30 25.93
CA ALA A 34 -5.23 -0.14 25.42
C ALA A 34 -6.69 -0.47 25.08
N ILE A 35 -6.92 -1.57 24.35
CA ILE A 35 -8.26 -2.05 23.98
C ILE A 35 -9.12 -2.28 25.23
N LYS A 36 -8.58 -2.88 26.29
CA LYS A 36 -9.33 -3.09 27.54
C LYS A 36 -9.78 -1.76 28.16
N LYS A 37 -8.88 -0.78 28.22
CA LYS A 37 -9.18 0.54 28.77
C LYS A 37 -10.18 1.33 27.92
N LEU A 38 -10.02 1.26 26.60
CA LEU A 38 -10.91 1.93 25.67
C LEU A 38 -12.32 1.32 25.65
N ASN A 39 -12.44 -0.01 25.76
CA ASN A 39 -13.75 -0.66 25.90
C ASN A 39 -14.45 -0.25 27.20
N HIS A 40 -13.69 -0.18 28.30
CA HIS A 40 -14.26 0.30 29.55
C HIS A 40 -14.69 1.77 29.46
N ALA A 41 -13.93 2.61 28.74
CA ALA A 41 -14.35 3.98 28.48
C ALA A 41 -15.68 4.06 27.71
N LEU A 42 -15.93 3.16 26.74
CA LEU A 42 -17.19 3.10 25.99
C LEU A 42 -18.39 2.69 26.86
N GLU A 43 -18.17 1.90 27.93
CA GLU A 43 -19.26 1.46 28.82
C GLU A 43 -19.81 2.60 29.67
N VAL A 44 -19.01 3.66 29.91
CA VAL A 44 -19.34 4.78 30.81
C VAL A 44 -19.46 6.13 30.10
N GLU A 45 -19.23 6.17 28.77
CA GLU A 45 -19.34 7.37 27.93
C GLU A 45 -20.74 7.48 27.30
N ASP A 46 -21.32 8.66 27.30
CA ASP A 46 -22.64 8.94 26.73
C ASP A 46 -22.64 10.06 25.66
N GLU A 47 -21.53 10.79 25.50
CA GLU A 47 -21.40 11.80 24.47
C GLU A 47 -20.97 11.19 23.12
N GLU A 48 -21.81 11.33 22.10
CA GLU A 48 -21.59 10.75 20.75
C GLU A 48 -20.22 11.09 20.15
N LYS A 49 -19.76 12.33 20.37
CA LYS A 49 -18.47 12.79 19.84
C LYS A 49 -17.28 12.11 20.51
N ASP A 50 -17.38 11.85 21.81
CA ASP A 50 -16.32 11.19 22.57
C ASP A 50 -16.35 9.69 22.34
N ILE A 51 -17.53 9.09 22.19
CA ILE A 51 -17.71 7.72 21.70
C ILE A 51 -17.01 7.53 20.34
N ALA A 52 -17.22 8.45 19.37
CA ALA A 52 -16.57 8.40 18.06
C ALA A 52 -15.04 8.46 18.17
N HIS A 53 -14.52 9.27 19.10
CA HIS A 53 -13.07 9.33 19.35
C HIS A 53 -12.53 8.03 19.94
N ILE A 54 -13.20 7.45 20.94
CA ILE A 54 -12.80 6.17 21.53
C ILE A 54 -12.80 5.07 20.45
N HIS A 55 -13.82 5.03 19.59
CA HIS A 55 -13.86 4.11 18.47
C HIS A 55 -12.68 4.30 17.51
N SER A 56 -12.24 5.53 17.25
CA SER A 56 -11.06 5.78 16.43
C SER A 56 -9.77 5.19 17.04
N LEU A 57 -9.62 5.26 18.34
CA LEU A 57 -8.49 4.69 19.07
C LEU A 57 -8.52 3.15 19.11
N LEU A 58 -9.72 2.57 19.27
CA LEU A 58 -9.91 1.13 19.17
C LEU A 58 -9.59 0.62 17.78
N GLY A 59 -10.11 1.28 16.74
CA GLY A 59 -9.81 0.96 15.37
C GLY A 59 -8.30 0.97 15.10
N TRP A 60 -7.60 2.00 15.58
CA TRP A 60 -6.14 2.09 15.44
C TRP A 60 -5.42 0.97 16.20
N SER A 61 -5.83 0.65 17.43
CA SER A 61 -5.22 -0.43 18.23
C SER A 61 -5.40 -1.79 17.58
N TYR A 62 -6.61 -2.11 17.07
CA TYR A 62 -6.86 -3.34 16.34
C TYR A 62 -6.09 -3.41 15.00
N ARG A 63 -5.95 -2.29 14.29
CA ARG A 63 -5.14 -2.23 13.07
C ARG A 63 -3.66 -2.57 13.34
N GLN A 64 -3.10 -2.10 14.47
CA GLN A 64 -1.72 -2.43 14.85
C GLN A 64 -1.54 -3.92 15.18
N LEU A 65 -2.59 -4.57 15.69
CA LEU A 65 -2.65 -6.02 15.91
C LEU A 65 -3.03 -6.80 14.63
N GLU A 66 -3.14 -6.13 13.49
CA GLU A 66 -3.55 -6.68 12.19
C GLU A 66 -4.95 -7.32 12.19
N ASP A 67 -5.79 -7.06 13.20
CA ASP A 67 -7.20 -7.44 13.23
C ASP A 67 -8.01 -6.40 12.43
N TYR A 68 -7.89 -6.50 11.09
CA TYR A 68 -8.51 -5.52 10.18
C TYR A 68 -10.03 -5.56 10.19
N ASP A 69 -10.64 -6.68 10.60
CA ASP A 69 -12.09 -6.80 10.70
C ASP A 69 -12.63 -5.94 11.85
N LYS A 70 -12.05 -6.07 13.04
CA LYS A 70 -12.43 -5.23 14.17
C LYS A 70 -12.00 -3.78 13.99
N ALA A 71 -10.84 -3.55 13.38
CA ALA A 71 -10.43 -2.19 13.04
C ALA A 71 -11.47 -1.48 12.16
N LEU A 72 -11.97 -2.16 11.12
CA LEU A 72 -13.03 -1.64 10.24
C LEU A 72 -14.32 -1.37 10.99
N GLU A 73 -14.78 -2.30 11.85
CA GLU A 73 -15.97 -2.13 12.66
C GLU A 73 -15.89 -0.82 13.46
N HIS A 74 -14.80 -0.63 14.19
CA HIS A 74 -14.61 0.56 15.01
C HIS A 74 -14.40 1.84 14.19
N TYR A 75 -13.66 1.80 13.09
CA TYR A 75 -13.51 3.00 12.24
C TYR A 75 -14.84 3.43 11.59
N ILE A 76 -15.70 2.48 11.20
CA ILE A 76 -17.03 2.79 10.65
C ILE A 76 -17.89 3.46 11.72
N GLN A 77 -17.90 2.95 12.95
CA GLN A 77 -18.60 3.58 14.06
C GLN A 77 -18.04 4.98 14.37
N SER A 78 -16.72 5.12 14.36
CA SER A 78 -16.09 6.45 14.54
C SER A 78 -16.51 7.43 13.44
N LYS A 79 -16.63 6.96 12.20
CA LYS A 79 -17.02 7.80 11.06
C LYS A 79 -18.43 8.38 11.19
N GLU A 80 -19.38 7.66 11.79
CA GLU A 80 -20.74 8.12 11.99
C GLU A 80 -20.80 9.40 12.84
N GLY A 81 -19.98 9.51 13.88
CA GLY A 81 -19.89 10.70 14.73
C GLY A 81 -18.78 11.68 14.36
N ARG A 82 -17.76 11.24 13.62
CA ARG A 82 -16.57 12.03 13.29
C ARG A 82 -15.96 11.67 11.95
N ASP A 83 -16.62 12.04 10.85
CA ASP A 83 -16.05 11.82 9.51
C ASP A 83 -14.85 12.76 9.25
N SER A 84 -13.77 12.23 8.70
CA SER A 84 -12.54 12.97 8.43
C SER A 84 -11.70 12.27 7.36
N ALA A 85 -10.73 13.00 6.78
CA ALA A 85 -9.77 12.41 5.87
C ALA A 85 -9.06 11.21 6.51
N TRP A 86 -8.57 11.38 7.74
CA TRP A 86 -7.82 10.34 8.44
C TRP A 86 -8.64 9.06 8.66
N ILE A 87 -9.90 9.15 9.10
CA ILE A 87 -10.76 7.96 9.28
C ILE A 87 -10.97 7.24 7.94
N ASN A 88 -11.22 7.97 6.86
CA ASN A 88 -11.40 7.37 5.54
C ASN A 88 -10.11 6.72 5.03
N ASP A 89 -8.94 7.31 5.28
CA ASP A 89 -7.64 6.70 4.95
C ASP A 89 -7.41 5.39 5.71
N GLU A 90 -7.72 5.36 7.01
CA GLU A 90 -7.58 4.17 7.83
C GLU A 90 -8.52 3.04 7.38
N ILE A 91 -9.77 3.37 7.04
CA ILE A 91 -10.71 2.40 6.45
C ILE A 91 -10.19 1.90 5.11
N GLY A 92 -9.72 2.80 4.23
CA GLY A 92 -9.11 2.45 2.95
C GLY A 92 -7.91 1.52 3.12
N TYR A 93 -7.03 1.81 4.07
CA TYR A 93 -5.88 0.97 4.41
C TYR A 93 -6.31 -0.44 4.87
N CYS A 94 -7.29 -0.54 5.75
CA CYS A 94 -7.79 -1.84 6.21
C CYS A 94 -8.37 -2.66 5.06
N TYR A 95 -9.17 -2.05 4.16
CA TYR A 95 -9.66 -2.74 2.97
C TYR A 95 -8.53 -3.16 2.02
N LYS A 96 -7.49 -2.32 1.85
CA LYS A 96 -6.29 -2.67 1.08
C LYS A 96 -5.62 -3.93 1.65
N LYS A 97 -5.43 -4.00 2.95
CA LYS A 97 -4.84 -5.17 3.64
C LYS A 97 -5.69 -6.43 3.50
N LYS A 98 -7.00 -6.28 3.40
CA LYS A 98 -7.94 -7.37 3.11
C LYS A 98 -8.06 -7.69 1.60
N SER A 99 -7.26 -7.06 0.75
CA SER A 99 -7.30 -7.21 -0.71
C SER A 99 -8.62 -6.77 -1.37
N ASP A 100 -9.49 -6.03 -0.67
CA ASP A 100 -10.67 -5.38 -1.26
C ASP A 100 -10.29 -4.00 -1.82
N LEU A 101 -9.56 -4.03 -2.94
CA LEU A 101 -8.99 -2.82 -3.55
C LEU A 101 -10.06 -1.83 -4.03
N LYS A 102 -11.25 -2.33 -4.40
CA LYS A 102 -12.34 -1.44 -4.83
C LYS A 102 -12.87 -0.59 -3.69
N LYS A 103 -13.09 -1.21 -2.53
CA LYS A 103 -13.49 -0.46 -1.33
C LYS A 103 -12.35 0.42 -0.81
N ALA A 104 -11.11 -0.06 -0.84
CA ALA A 104 -9.96 0.77 -0.49
C ALA A 104 -9.92 2.06 -1.31
N LEU A 105 -10.10 1.95 -2.64
CA LEU A 105 -10.15 3.11 -3.53
C LEU A 105 -11.30 4.04 -3.20
N GLU A 106 -12.51 3.50 -2.95
CA GLU A 106 -13.67 4.30 -2.57
C GLU A 106 -13.37 5.20 -1.36
N PHE A 107 -12.80 4.61 -0.30
CA PHE A 107 -12.50 5.35 0.92
C PHE A 107 -11.33 6.33 0.77
N TYR A 108 -10.28 6.00 0.02
CA TYR A 108 -9.23 6.96 -0.30
C TYR A 108 -9.74 8.15 -1.11
N LEU A 109 -10.66 7.94 -2.06
CA LEU A 109 -11.31 9.02 -2.80
C LEU A 109 -12.27 9.85 -1.94
N LEU A 110 -12.88 9.26 -0.90
CA LEU A 110 -13.62 10.03 0.11
C LEU A 110 -12.68 10.89 0.94
N ALA A 111 -11.55 10.35 1.39
CA ALA A 111 -10.53 11.10 2.12
C ALA A 111 -9.96 12.27 1.29
N GLU A 112 -9.77 12.07 0.00
CA GLU A 112 -9.28 13.11 -0.93
C GLU A 112 -10.18 14.34 -0.99
N LYS A 113 -11.49 14.23 -0.73
CA LYS A 113 -12.40 15.36 -0.69
C LYS A 113 -12.07 16.37 0.40
N TYR A 114 -11.45 15.93 1.49
CA TYR A 114 -11.02 16.77 2.61
C TYR A 114 -9.68 17.45 2.35
N ASP A 115 -8.73 16.72 1.78
CA ASP A 115 -7.41 17.24 1.40
C ASP A 115 -6.94 16.57 0.11
N LYS A 116 -6.86 17.38 -0.94
CA LYS A 116 -6.44 16.91 -2.26
C LYS A 116 -4.94 16.72 -2.40
N ASN A 117 -4.14 17.31 -1.53
CA ASN A 117 -2.69 17.39 -1.69
C ASN A 117 -1.92 16.49 -0.69
N ASP A 118 -2.61 15.61 -0.01
CA ASP A 118 -1.95 14.59 0.80
C ASP A 118 -1.18 13.62 -0.08
N LEU A 119 0.14 13.65 0.05
CA LEU A 119 1.07 12.93 -0.82
C LEU A 119 0.95 11.42 -0.69
N GLU A 120 0.78 10.91 0.53
CA GLU A 120 0.66 9.47 0.78
C GLU A 120 -0.63 8.93 0.17
N ARG A 121 -1.75 9.63 0.41
CA ARG A 121 -3.06 9.26 -0.18
C ARG A 121 -3.04 9.27 -1.69
N VAL A 122 -2.49 10.32 -2.30
CA VAL A 122 -2.36 10.42 -3.77
C VAL A 122 -1.57 9.25 -4.32
N SER A 123 -0.49 8.85 -3.62
CA SER A 123 0.34 7.71 -4.02
C SER A 123 -0.38 6.38 -3.84
N GLU A 124 -1.15 6.22 -2.76
CA GLU A 124 -1.96 5.02 -2.52
C GLU A 124 -3.06 4.87 -3.59
N ILE A 125 -3.74 5.96 -3.94
CA ILE A 125 -4.75 5.96 -5.02
C ILE A 125 -4.11 5.55 -6.35
N ALA A 126 -2.92 6.10 -6.67
CA ALA A 126 -2.20 5.74 -7.89
C ALA A 126 -1.89 4.23 -7.92
N TRP A 127 -1.39 3.70 -6.82
CA TRP A 127 -1.08 2.28 -6.69
C TRP A 127 -2.33 1.39 -6.82
N VAL A 128 -3.41 1.73 -6.14
CA VAL A 128 -4.66 0.95 -6.22
C VAL A 128 -5.20 0.93 -7.65
N TYR A 129 -5.22 2.07 -8.34
CA TYR A 129 -5.61 2.11 -9.76
C TYR A 129 -4.72 1.24 -10.64
N SER A 130 -3.40 1.22 -10.40
CA SER A 130 -2.45 0.38 -11.14
C SER A 130 -2.79 -1.11 -10.99
N ILE A 131 -3.03 -1.56 -9.76
CA ILE A 131 -3.38 -2.97 -9.50
C ILE A 131 -4.76 -3.35 -10.06
N LEU A 132 -5.70 -2.41 -10.11
CA LEU A 132 -7.01 -2.61 -10.74
C LEU A 132 -6.96 -2.58 -12.28
N GLY A 133 -5.79 -2.29 -12.90
CA GLY A 133 -5.62 -2.18 -14.35
C GLY A 133 -6.11 -0.85 -14.94
N GLU A 134 -6.48 0.10 -14.10
CA GLU A 134 -6.96 1.44 -14.48
C GLU A 134 -5.78 2.39 -14.74
N TYR A 135 -4.89 1.99 -15.67
CA TYR A 135 -3.58 2.65 -15.87
C TYR A 135 -3.66 4.13 -16.22
N LYS A 136 -4.72 4.56 -16.90
CA LYS A 136 -4.92 5.98 -17.23
C LYS A 136 -5.14 6.84 -15.99
N GLU A 137 -5.95 6.37 -15.07
CA GLU A 137 -6.19 7.07 -13.80
C GLU A 137 -4.96 6.97 -12.89
N SER A 138 -4.33 5.79 -12.84
CA SER A 138 -3.06 5.59 -12.13
C SER A 138 -2.01 6.61 -12.58
N LEU A 139 -1.81 6.81 -13.88
CA LEU A 139 -0.87 7.81 -14.42
C LEU A 139 -1.16 9.22 -13.91
N LYS A 140 -2.43 9.65 -13.92
CA LYS A 140 -2.82 10.99 -13.42
C LYS A 140 -2.42 11.19 -11.96
N TYR A 141 -2.69 10.18 -11.12
CA TYR A 141 -2.36 10.26 -9.70
C TYR A 141 -0.85 10.13 -9.46
N THR A 142 -0.14 9.31 -10.23
CA THR A 142 1.32 9.21 -10.19
C THR A 142 1.99 10.53 -10.58
N GLU A 143 1.57 11.13 -11.68
CA GLU A 143 2.07 12.45 -12.11
C GLU A 143 1.78 13.53 -11.06
N ARG A 144 0.65 13.44 -10.39
CA ARG A 144 0.30 14.34 -9.30
C ARG A 144 1.19 14.12 -8.07
N ALA A 145 1.48 12.88 -7.68
CA ALA A 145 2.40 12.57 -6.60
C ALA A 145 3.80 13.13 -6.88
N VAL A 146 4.28 12.99 -8.11
CA VAL A 146 5.56 13.58 -8.54
C VAL A 146 5.52 15.11 -8.48
N LYS A 147 4.45 15.76 -8.91
CA LYS A 147 4.28 17.23 -8.80
C LYS A 147 4.21 17.71 -7.35
N LEU A 148 3.71 16.89 -6.43
CA LEU A 148 3.70 17.15 -4.99
C LEU A 148 5.07 16.93 -4.33
N GLY A 149 6.07 16.48 -5.08
CA GLY A 149 7.44 16.34 -4.63
C GLY A 149 7.90 14.89 -4.36
N ARG A 150 7.08 13.87 -4.62
CA ARG A 150 7.51 12.49 -4.48
C ARG A 150 8.41 12.08 -5.63
N ASN A 151 9.63 11.66 -5.32
CA ASN A 151 10.60 11.26 -6.35
C ASN A 151 11.50 10.11 -5.87
N ASP A 152 10.98 9.23 -5.00
CA ASP A 152 11.67 8.04 -4.54
C ASP A 152 11.65 6.90 -5.59
N ALA A 153 12.43 5.84 -5.34
CA ALA A 153 12.51 4.68 -6.23
C ALA A 153 11.14 4.03 -6.43
N TRP A 154 10.33 3.94 -5.35
CA TRP A 154 9.02 3.31 -5.39
C TRP A 154 8.08 3.99 -6.40
N ILE A 155 7.92 5.32 -6.31
CA ILE A 155 7.01 6.04 -7.21
C ILE A 155 7.48 5.97 -8.67
N ASN A 156 8.81 6.01 -8.92
CA ASN A 156 9.32 5.93 -10.29
C ASN A 156 9.17 4.52 -10.89
N ILE A 157 9.26 3.46 -10.09
CA ILE A 157 8.93 2.09 -10.53
C ILE A 157 7.45 1.99 -10.89
N GLN A 158 6.54 2.52 -10.04
CA GLN A 158 5.10 2.54 -10.33
C GLN A 158 4.80 3.36 -11.58
N TYR A 159 5.45 4.51 -11.75
CA TYR A 159 5.30 5.34 -12.94
C TYR A 159 5.73 4.59 -14.21
N GLY A 160 6.90 3.96 -14.18
CA GLY A 160 7.40 3.16 -15.28
C GLY A 160 6.44 2.02 -15.65
N ALA A 161 5.94 1.28 -14.65
CA ALA A 161 4.98 0.21 -14.88
C ALA A 161 3.66 0.72 -15.52
N CYS A 162 3.13 1.85 -15.05
CA CYS A 162 1.93 2.45 -15.64
C CYS A 162 2.16 2.95 -17.07
N LEU A 163 3.32 3.54 -17.35
CA LEU A 163 3.71 3.97 -18.70
C LEU A 163 3.84 2.77 -19.64
N ALA A 164 4.47 1.69 -19.19
CA ALA A 164 4.62 0.45 -19.97
C ALA A 164 3.24 -0.14 -20.32
N ASN A 165 2.34 -0.24 -19.36
CA ASN A 165 0.96 -0.69 -19.59
C ASN A 165 0.12 0.27 -20.45
N SER A 166 0.59 1.51 -20.62
CA SER A 166 0.00 2.50 -21.53
C SER A 166 0.71 2.55 -22.91
N ASN A 167 1.55 1.57 -23.22
CA ASN A 167 2.37 1.46 -24.43
C ASN A 167 3.39 2.62 -24.65
N ARG A 168 3.75 3.34 -23.58
CA ARG A 168 4.77 4.41 -23.58
C ARG A 168 6.12 3.84 -23.14
N PHE A 169 6.63 2.84 -23.87
CA PHE A 169 7.75 2.00 -23.46
C PHE A 169 9.05 2.78 -23.22
N GLN A 170 9.37 3.74 -24.09
CA GLN A 170 10.61 4.52 -23.94
C GLN A 170 10.61 5.37 -22.67
N GLU A 171 9.48 6.02 -22.38
CA GLU A 171 9.32 6.81 -21.17
C GLU A 171 9.28 5.91 -19.91
N ALA A 172 8.73 4.71 -20.04
CA ALA A 172 8.77 3.71 -18.97
C ALA A 172 10.21 3.31 -18.62
N ILE A 173 11.04 3.04 -19.63
CA ILE A 173 12.45 2.71 -19.45
C ILE A 173 13.18 3.84 -18.72
N GLU A 174 13.01 5.09 -19.12
CA GLU A 174 13.64 6.24 -18.46
C GLU A 174 13.28 6.31 -16.96
N LYS A 175 12.01 6.07 -16.60
CA LYS A 175 11.56 6.09 -15.22
C LYS A 175 12.11 4.92 -14.40
N LEU A 176 12.14 3.73 -14.99
CA LEU A 176 12.65 2.53 -14.34
C LEU A 176 14.18 2.61 -14.14
N GLU A 177 14.92 3.07 -15.14
CA GLU A 177 16.37 3.26 -15.04
C GLU A 177 16.72 4.34 -14.01
N TYR A 178 15.95 5.43 -13.98
CA TYR A 178 16.11 6.44 -12.94
C TYR A 178 15.87 5.84 -11.54
N ALA A 179 14.80 5.07 -11.34
CA ALA A 179 14.53 4.40 -10.06
C ALA A 179 15.69 3.48 -9.65
N LEU A 180 16.27 2.73 -10.60
CA LEU A 180 17.42 1.87 -10.33
C LEU A 180 18.69 2.64 -9.97
N SER A 181 18.83 3.88 -10.42
CA SER A 181 20.00 4.75 -10.11
C SER A 181 19.96 5.33 -8.70
N LEU A 182 18.79 5.33 -8.03
CA LEU A 182 18.66 5.85 -6.67
C LEU A 182 19.26 4.85 -5.66
N ASP A 183 19.95 5.38 -4.63
CA ASP A 183 20.51 4.58 -3.52
C ASP A 183 19.47 4.42 -2.41
N GLU A 184 18.41 3.67 -2.71
CA GLU A 184 17.27 3.43 -1.83
C GLU A 184 16.88 1.94 -1.87
N GLU A 185 16.22 1.47 -0.81
CA GLU A 185 15.56 0.15 -0.83
C GLU A 185 14.44 0.13 -1.87
N LYS A 186 14.47 -0.88 -2.74
CA LYS A 186 13.56 -0.96 -3.89
C LYS A 186 13.31 -2.41 -4.30
N ASP A 187 12.17 -2.63 -4.92
CA ASP A 187 11.85 -3.91 -5.56
C ASP A 187 12.60 -4.03 -6.90
N LEU A 188 13.85 -4.50 -6.82
CA LEU A 188 14.72 -4.71 -7.99
C LEU A 188 14.12 -5.74 -8.94
N ALA A 189 13.57 -6.83 -8.41
CA ALA A 189 13.00 -7.90 -9.21
C ALA A 189 11.86 -7.38 -10.07
N PHE A 190 10.96 -6.58 -9.50
CA PHE A 190 9.85 -5.99 -10.25
C PHE A 190 10.35 -4.94 -11.25
N ALA A 191 11.27 -4.06 -10.88
CA ALA A 191 11.81 -3.04 -11.79
C ALA A 191 12.49 -3.68 -12.99
N TYR A 192 13.34 -4.70 -12.80
CA TYR A 192 13.98 -5.42 -13.89
C TYR A 192 12.98 -6.15 -14.77
N SER A 193 11.95 -6.77 -14.20
CA SER A 193 10.92 -7.43 -15.00
C SER A 193 10.18 -6.46 -15.92
N GLN A 194 9.89 -5.25 -15.43
CA GLN A 194 9.24 -4.20 -16.24
C GLN A 194 10.17 -3.67 -17.35
N LEU A 195 11.47 -3.51 -17.09
CA LEU A 195 12.45 -3.15 -18.11
C LEU A 195 12.55 -4.23 -19.18
N GLY A 196 12.67 -5.49 -18.79
CA GLY A 196 12.70 -6.62 -19.73
C GLY A 196 11.48 -6.62 -20.63
N TRP A 197 10.29 -6.44 -20.06
CA TRP A 197 9.04 -6.36 -20.82
C TRP A 197 9.01 -5.19 -21.80
N CYS A 198 9.46 -3.99 -21.38
CA CYS A 198 9.54 -2.84 -22.27
C CYS A 198 10.49 -3.09 -23.45
N TYR A 199 11.70 -3.61 -23.21
CA TYR A 199 12.67 -3.90 -24.26
C TYR A 199 12.17 -4.99 -25.21
N ARG A 200 11.49 -6.03 -24.71
CA ARG A 200 10.88 -7.06 -25.55
C ARG A 200 9.83 -6.46 -26.50
N LEU A 201 8.96 -5.58 -25.99
CA LEU A 201 7.94 -4.94 -26.83
C LEU A 201 8.52 -3.94 -27.85
N LEU A 202 9.74 -3.44 -27.60
CA LEU A 202 10.51 -2.65 -28.55
C LEU A 202 11.34 -3.53 -29.54
N GLY A 203 11.36 -4.85 -29.33
CA GLY A 203 12.09 -5.80 -30.19
C GLY A 203 13.58 -5.96 -29.85
N ASP A 204 14.07 -5.38 -28.75
CA ASP A 204 15.45 -5.56 -28.27
C ASP A 204 15.50 -6.78 -27.34
N TYR A 205 15.48 -7.97 -27.93
CA TYR A 205 15.37 -9.23 -27.21
C TYR A 205 16.61 -9.57 -26.38
N GLU A 206 17.79 -9.11 -26.77
CA GLU A 206 19.03 -9.29 -26.00
C GLU A 206 18.96 -8.54 -24.69
N LYS A 207 18.55 -7.25 -24.70
CA LYS A 207 18.39 -6.49 -23.46
C LYS A 207 17.23 -7.01 -22.64
N ALA A 208 16.11 -7.37 -23.26
CA ALA A 208 14.97 -7.95 -22.59
C ALA A 208 15.37 -9.19 -21.79
N LEU A 209 16.09 -10.12 -22.43
CA LEU A 209 16.61 -11.33 -21.81
C LEU A 209 17.51 -11.00 -20.62
N GLY A 210 18.46 -10.06 -20.80
CA GLY A 210 19.37 -9.64 -19.74
C GLY A 210 18.64 -9.09 -18.51
N TYR A 211 17.58 -8.31 -18.70
CA TYR A 211 16.78 -7.77 -17.60
C TYR A 211 15.86 -8.82 -16.95
N HIS A 212 15.29 -9.73 -17.72
CA HIS A 212 14.49 -10.83 -17.15
C HIS A 212 15.34 -11.78 -16.32
N ILE A 213 16.58 -12.09 -16.75
CA ILE A 213 17.53 -12.88 -15.95
C ILE A 213 17.87 -12.14 -14.63
N LYS A 214 18.16 -10.84 -14.68
CA LYS A 214 18.38 -10.04 -13.47
C LYS A 214 17.19 -10.07 -12.53
N SER A 215 15.97 -10.00 -13.06
CA SER A 215 14.75 -10.12 -12.26
C SER A 215 14.67 -11.48 -11.56
N GLN A 216 15.08 -12.55 -12.23
CA GLN A 216 15.13 -13.90 -11.68
C GLN A 216 16.22 -14.02 -10.59
N GLU A 217 17.40 -13.45 -10.80
CA GLU A 217 18.49 -13.38 -9.82
C GLU A 217 18.07 -12.63 -8.52
N GLU A 218 17.21 -11.62 -8.65
CA GLU A 218 16.62 -10.88 -7.52
C GLU A 218 15.41 -11.60 -6.89
N GLY A 219 15.19 -12.85 -7.24
CA GLY A 219 14.21 -13.75 -6.60
C GLY A 219 12.84 -13.84 -7.27
N ARG A 220 12.61 -13.19 -8.40
CA ARG A 220 11.37 -13.34 -9.16
C ARG A 220 11.45 -14.51 -10.13
N ASN A 221 11.03 -15.68 -9.70
CA ASN A 221 11.04 -16.90 -10.51
C ASN A 221 9.62 -17.50 -10.64
N ASP A 222 8.67 -16.68 -11.12
CA ASP A 222 7.30 -17.12 -11.41
C ASP A 222 7.13 -17.58 -12.86
N ALA A 223 6.01 -18.23 -13.16
CA ALA A 223 5.68 -18.74 -14.50
C ALA A 223 5.75 -17.62 -15.56
N TRP A 224 5.35 -16.39 -15.20
CA TRP A 224 5.35 -15.27 -16.13
C TRP A 224 6.79 -14.88 -16.54
N ILE A 225 7.74 -14.79 -15.59
CA ILE A 225 9.11 -14.40 -15.92
C ILE A 225 9.79 -15.48 -16.78
N ASN A 226 9.57 -16.77 -16.48
CA ASN A 226 10.10 -17.88 -17.29
C ASN A 226 9.52 -17.87 -18.70
N PHE A 227 8.24 -17.57 -18.84
CA PHE A 227 7.60 -17.41 -20.15
C PHE A 227 8.19 -16.23 -20.96
N GLU A 228 8.44 -15.09 -20.33
CA GLU A 228 9.09 -13.92 -20.98
C GLU A 228 10.52 -14.24 -21.44
N ILE A 229 11.28 -14.99 -20.64
CA ILE A 229 12.61 -15.48 -21.00
C ILE A 229 12.54 -16.44 -22.20
N ALA A 230 11.57 -17.35 -22.21
CA ALA A 230 11.35 -18.28 -23.34
C ALA A 230 11.08 -17.52 -24.63
N ILE A 231 10.21 -16.49 -24.60
CA ILE A 231 9.93 -15.64 -25.76
C ILE A 231 11.20 -14.94 -26.26
N CYS A 232 12.05 -14.45 -25.35
CA CYS A 232 13.30 -13.80 -25.75
C CYS A 232 14.23 -14.80 -26.46
N TYR A 233 14.44 -16.00 -25.91
CA TYR A 233 15.26 -17.02 -26.54
C TYR A 233 14.70 -17.46 -27.88
N GLU A 234 13.38 -17.63 -28.03
CA GLU A 234 12.74 -17.96 -29.32
C GLU A 234 13.08 -16.91 -30.40
N ASN A 235 12.94 -15.64 -30.07
CA ASN A 235 13.23 -14.55 -31.01
C ASN A 235 14.74 -14.38 -31.30
N LEU A 236 15.60 -14.86 -30.40
CA LEU A 236 17.05 -14.96 -30.61
C LEU A 236 17.46 -16.26 -31.32
N ASN A 237 16.51 -17.12 -31.75
CA ASN A 237 16.68 -18.41 -32.39
C ASN A 237 17.40 -19.48 -31.55
N ASP A 238 17.46 -19.32 -30.21
CA ASP A 238 17.92 -20.36 -29.28
C ASP A 238 16.70 -21.20 -28.84
N TYR A 239 16.25 -22.07 -29.71
CA TYR A 239 15.04 -22.87 -29.51
C TYR A 239 15.19 -23.93 -28.40
N GLU A 240 16.41 -24.36 -28.10
CA GLU A 240 16.65 -25.33 -27.00
C GLU A 240 16.34 -24.67 -25.65
N LYS A 241 16.90 -23.49 -25.39
CA LYS A 241 16.62 -22.74 -24.15
C LYS A 241 15.19 -22.22 -24.11
N ALA A 242 14.63 -21.79 -25.25
CA ALA A 242 13.24 -21.40 -25.31
C ALA A 242 12.31 -22.52 -24.83
N LEU A 243 12.54 -23.76 -25.26
CA LEU A 243 11.78 -24.92 -24.82
C LEU A 243 11.99 -25.22 -23.33
N GLU A 244 13.24 -25.15 -22.83
CA GLU A 244 13.57 -25.36 -21.42
C GLU A 244 12.79 -24.38 -20.53
N TYR A 245 12.87 -23.09 -20.80
CA TYR A 245 12.17 -22.07 -19.99
C TYR A 245 10.63 -22.12 -20.17
N ALA A 246 10.15 -22.47 -21.36
CA ALA A 246 8.73 -22.68 -21.56
C ALA A 246 8.20 -23.85 -20.71
N LEU A 247 8.93 -24.94 -20.57
CA LEU A 247 8.55 -26.07 -19.71
C LEU A 247 8.52 -25.66 -18.23
N ILE A 248 9.54 -24.91 -17.77
CA ILE A 248 9.57 -24.39 -16.38
C ILE A 248 8.37 -23.48 -16.11
N SER A 249 7.88 -22.75 -17.09
CA SER A 249 6.71 -21.87 -16.92
C SER A 249 5.39 -22.63 -16.72
N TYR A 250 5.35 -23.94 -17.02
CA TYR A 250 4.15 -24.80 -16.85
C TYR A 250 4.13 -25.56 -15.51
N GLU A 251 5.25 -25.63 -14.80
CA GLU A 251 5.36 -26.26 -13.48
C GLU A 251 4.96 -25.29 -12.36
#